data_32bccf01adb13e5a4728b4de4da849a7
#
_entry.id   32bccf01adb13e5a4728b4de4da849a7
#
_cell.length_a   1.000
_cell.length_b   1.000
_cell.length_c   1.000
_cell.angle_alpha   90.00
_cell.angle_beta   90.00
_cell.angle_gamma   90.00
#
_symmetry.space_group_name_H-M   'P 1'
#
loop_
_entity.id
_entity.type
_entity.pdbx_description
1 polymer ?
#
loop_
_entity_poly.entity_id
_entity_poly.type
_entity_poly.pdbx_seq_one_letter_code
_entity_poly.pdbx_strand_id
1 'polypeptide(L)'
;MKVKDFVGLFPAYKAKNIVDPEEEILGIAINSKKVRPRFAFFAIPGNNVDGHQYLQEALERGAGILIVERSSFLPEWGGVSWVLVERTRDALNAIAGPFFGNPAQKMRVFGVTGTNGKTTTCFFLRNILEASGTSSGLLTTCLNAIGPLELEPANTTEESINIQDHLRTMVEMGIRNAVIEVSSHGLALGRLQGVSFDYAVITNLIPEHLEFHRNFEDYFQSKRKLFQMLEENFDKPYPRMALFNADDENCRKMLQSLGVARLGFGLKEKADISAECIEYSLYQTSFIMHTPWGRMKVVINFPGEHNVYNALAASGIALAAGVPLEKVGEGLENTRKIPGRWERVENKKGVEIIVDFAHNWHGLQKALSLIREHAKGKLITVFGCGGERDRAKRPLMGKVVAQYSDVCVISTDNPRNEDPMQTIQDALEGVKEIAGQKAVKYYVVPDRREAIRKALKEAQRGDVVFLAGKGPERFQIVANRSFPHNDYQVAKELLREDED
;
A
#
# COMPACT_ATOMS: atom_id res chain seq x y z
N MET A 1 -18.39 25.96 0.04
CA MET A 1 -17.41 27.08 0.18
C MET A 1 -17.60 28.02 -1.00
N LYS A 2 -17.63 29.35 -0.77
CA LYS A 2 -17.80 30.31 -1.89
C LYS A 2 -16.56 30.35 -2.78
N VAL A 3 -16.74 30.62 -4.08
CA VAL A 3 -15.63 30.69 -5.06
C VAL A 3 -14.54 31.67 -4.61
N LYS A 4 -14.89 32.85 -4.07
CA LYS A 4 -13.91 33.82 -3.57
C LYS A 4 -13.03 33.23 -2.45
N ASP A 5 -13.63 32.48 -1.52
CA ASP A 5 -12.93 31.84 -0.39
C ASP A 5 -12.08 30.68 -0.89
N PHE A 6 -12.62 29.89 -1.83
CA PHE A 6 -11.89 28.79 -2.48
C PHE A 6 -10.65 29.29 -3.22
N VAL A 7 -10.79 30.38 -3.99
CA VAL A 7 -9.65 31.00 -4.69
C VAL A 7 -8.63 31.57 -3.70
N GLY A 8 -9.08 32.02 -2.53
CA GLY A 8 -8.22 32.49 -1.44
C GLY A 8 -7.33 31.38 -0.82
N LEU A 9 -7.66 30.11 -1.02
CA LEU A 9 -6.83 28.99 -0.52
C LEU A 9 -5.55 28.75 -1.36
N PHE A 10 -5.51 29.27 -2.60
CA PHE A 10 -4.33 29.06 -3.44
C PHE A 10 -3.16 29.92 -2.94
N PRO A 11 -2.00 29.31 -2.68
CA PRO A 11 -0.82 30.05 -2.22
C PRO A 11 -0.30 31.04 -3.26
N ALA A 12 -0.50 30.73 -4.55
CA ALA A 12 -0.18 31.60 -5.69
C ALA A 12 -0.97 31.17 -6.94
N TYR A 13 -1.25 32.13 -7.81
CA TYR A 13 -1.78 31.90 -9.17
C TYR A 13 -1.25 32.96 -10.14
N LYS A 14 -1.15 32.61 -11.43
CA LYS A 14 -0.66 33.50 -12.49
C LYS A 14 -1.73 34.46 -12.98
N ALA A 15 -2.95 33.96 -13.13
CA ALA A 15 -4.12 34.72 -13.58
C ALA A 15 -5.41 34.04 -13.14
N LYS A 16 -6.50 34.75 -13.12
CA LYS A 16 -7.84 34.23 -12.88
C LYS A 16 -8.92 35.01 -13.61
N ASN A 17 -10.03 34.34 -13.86
CA ASN A 17 -11.30 34.94 -14.25
C ASN A 17 -12.39 34.37 -13.33
N ILE A 18 -13.11 35.21 -12.62
CA ILE A 18 -14.17 34.78 -11.69
C ILE A 18 -15.45 35.46 -12.13
N VAL A 19 -16.43 34.68 -12.59
CA VAL A 19 -17.71 35.14 -13.08
C VAL A 19 -18.65 35.46 -11.93
N ASP A 20 -18.78 34.51 -10.96
CA ASP A 20 -19.58 34.73 -9.76
C ASP A 20 -18.74 34.34 -8.50
N PRO A 21 -18.25 35.36 -7.75
CA PRO A 21 -17.50 35.12 -6.51
C PRO A 21 -18.32 34.53 -5.38
N GLU A 22 -19.64 34.64 -5.42
CA GLU A 22 -20.56 34.14 -4.37
C GLU A 22 -21.11 32.74 -4.65
N GLU A 23 -20.87 32.20 -5.85
CA GLU A 23 -21.22 30.83 -6.19
C GLU A 23 -20.53 29.84 -5.20
N GLU A 24 -21.23 28.77 -4.86
CA GLU A 24 -20.68 27.75 -3.96
C GLU A 24 -19.95 26.64 -4.70
N ILE A 25 -18.74 26.32 -4.28
CA ILE A 25 -18.02 25.10 -4.65
C ILE A 25 -18.39 24.00 -3.66
N LEU A 26 -18.98 22.92 -4.18
CA LEU A 26 -19.48 21.79 -3.39
C LEU A 26 -18.49 20.61 -3.32
N GLY A 27 -17.53 20.55 -4.23
CA GLY A 27 -16.56 19.47 -4.29
C GLY A 27 -15.41 19.75 -5.24
N ILE A 28 -14.43 18.85 -5.22
CA ILE A 28 -13.25 18.89 -6.08
C ILE A 28 -13.20 17.61 -6.91
N ALA A 29 -12.84 17.71 -8.18
CA ALA A 29 -12.62 16.59 -9.08
C ALA A 29 -11.35 16.76 -9.90
N ILE A 30 -10.65 15.64 -10.14
CA ILE A 30 -9.49 15.49 -11.05
C ILE A 30 -9.82 14.59 -12.24
N ASN A 31 -11.01 14.01 -12.24
CA ASN A 31 -11.54 13.19 -13.33
C ASN A 31 -12.85 13.81 -13.78
N SER A 32 -12.93 14.19 -15.05
CA SER A 32 -14.12 14.83 -15.65
C SER A 32 -15.40 14.02 -15.43
N LYS A 33 -15.32 12.69 -15.49
CA LYS A 33 -16.47 11.79 -15.25
C LYS A 33 -17.02 11.82 -13.82
N LYS A 34 -16.22 12.32 -12.85
CA LYS A 34 -16.63 12.50 -11.44
C LYS A 34 -17.09 13.91 -11.11
N VAL A 35 -17.02 14.83 -12.07
CA VAL A 35 -17.54 16.19 -11.91
C VAL A 35 -19.06 16.16 -11.73
N ARG A 36 -19.54 16.94 -10.78
CA ARG A 36 -20.95 17.26 -10.51
C ARG A 36 -21.15 18.78 -10.53
N PRO A 37 -22.39 19.27 -10.62
CA PRO A 37 -22.65 20.70 -10.58
C PRO A 37 -21.95 21.41 -9.40
N ARG A 38 -21.33 22.55 -9.68
CA ARG A 38 -20.57 23.40 -8.73
C ARG A 38 -19.28 22.72 -8.17
N PHE A 39 -18.71 21.75 -8.88
CA PHE A 39 -17.40 21.21 -8.52
C PHE A 39 -16.28 22.09 -9.11
N ALA A 40 -15.15 22.15 -8.39
CA ALA A 40 -13.89 22.62 -8.93
C ALA A 40 -13.21 21.49 -9.69
N PHE A 41 -12.89 21.68 -10.96
CA PHE A 41 -12.17 20.69 -11.75
C PHE A 41 -10.70 21.07 -11.93
N PHE A 42 -9.80 20.20 -11.49
CA PHE A 42 -8.36 20.34 -11.64
C PHE A 42 -7.87 19.55 -12.86
N ALA A 43 -7.42 20.28 -13.89
CA ALA A 43 -6.85 19.69 -15.08
C ALA A 43 -5.39 19.29 -14.85
N ILE A 44 -5.16 18.09 -14.34
CA ILE A 44 -3.82 17.60 -14.00
C ILE A 44 -3.21 16.89 -15.22
N PRO A 45 -2.02 17.30 -15.69
CA PRO A 45 -1.25 16.51 -16.65
C PRO A 45 -0.78 15.20 -16.02
N GLY A 46 -1.24 14.08 -16.55
CA GLY A 46 -0.81 12.74 -16.17
C GLY A 46 0.19 12.16 -17.17
N ASN A 47 0.80 11.02 -16.86
CA ASN A 47 1.77 10.37 -17.75
C ASN A 47 1.13 9.86 -19.07
N ASN A 48 -0.11 9.40 -19.03
CA ASN A 48 -0.81 8.82 -20.17
C ASN A 48 -1.91 9.73 -20.72
N VAL A 49 -2.43 10.63 -19.90
CA VAL A 49 -3.59 11.48 -20.22
C VAL A 49 -3.40 12.86 -19.62
N ASP A 50 -3.60 13.90 -20.43
CA ASP A 50 -3.61 15.30 -19.97
C ASP A 50 -5.03 15.71 -19.59
N GLY A 51 -5.24 16.07 -18.32
CA GLY A 51 -6.53 16.54 -17.80
C GLY A 51 -7.09 17.76 -18.51
N HIS A 52 -6.24 18.60 -19.14
CA HIS A 52 -6.67 19.76 -19.91
C HIS A 52 -7.52 19.39 -21.12
N GLN A 53 -7.39 18.20 -21.69
CA GLN A 53 -8.22 17.72 -22.80
C GLN A 53 -9.69 17.49 -22.42
N TYR A 54 -10.00 17.47 -21.11
CA TYR A 54 -11.34 17.18 -20.57
C TYR A 54 -12.04 18.39 -19.96
N LEU A 55 -11.54 19.61 -20.21
CA LEU A 55 -12.15 20.84 -19.68
C LEU A 55 -13.60 21.01 -20.18
N GLN A 56 -13.84 20.75 -21.47
CA GLN A 56 -15.17 20.83 -22.05
C GLN A 56 -16.13 19.82 -21.40
N GLU A 57 -15.73 18.56 -21.23
CA GLU A 57 -16.55 17.55 -20.55
C GLU A 57 -16.85 17.95 -19.10
N ALA A 58 -15.86 18.54 -18.39
CA ALA A 58 -16.05 19.01 -17.03
C ALA A 58 -17.09 20.14 -16.95
N LEU A 59 -17.07 21.08 -17.89
CA LEU A 59 -18.07 22.16 -17.98
C LEU A 59 -19.47 21.62 -18.29
N GLU A 60 -19.59 20.71 -19.27
CA GLU A 60 -20.86 20.05 -19.61
C GLU A 60 -21.48 19.31 -18.42
N ARG A 61 -20.64 18.82 -17.49
CA ARG A 61 -21.07 18.19 -16.24
C ARG A 61 -21.31 19.18 -15.10
N GLY A 62 -21.15 20.48 -15.35
CA GLY A 62 -21.47 21.55 -14.42
C GLY A 62 -20.33 21.95 -13.48
N ALA A 63 -19.08 21.85 -13.91
CA ALA A 63 -17.96 22.43 -13.16
C ALA A 63 -18.21 23.94 -12.96
N GLY A 64 -18.14 24.39 -11.69
CA GLY A 64 -18.30 25.80 -11.34
C GLY A 64 -17.01 26.62 -11.54
N ILE A 65 -15.84 25.96 -11.49
CA ILE A 65 -14.55 26.59 -11.70
C ILE A 65 -13.53 25.58 -12.25
N LEU A 66 -12.69 26.04 -13.17
CA LEU A 66 -11.61 25.26 -13.77
C LEU A 66 -10.26 25.70 -13.21
N ILE A 67 -9.40 24.76 -12.83
CA ILE A 67 -8.03 25.01 -12.42
C ILE A 67 -7.08 24.39 -13.45
N VAL A 68 -6.25 25.24 -14.06
CA VAL A 68 -5.40 24.89 -15.20
C VAL A 68 -3.97 25.38 -15.00
N GLU A 69 -2.98 24.73 -15.64
CA GLU A 69 -1.58 25.20 -15.66
C GLU A 69 -1.13 25.66 -17.06
N ARG A 70 -2.00 25.50 -18.08
CA ARG A 70 -1.72 25.86 -19.48
C ARG A 70 -2.80 26.80 -20.01
N SER A 71 -2.44 28.05 -20.29
CA SER A 71 -3.37 29.05 -20.77
C SER A 71 -3.95 28.74 -22.14
N SER A 72 -3.24 27.98 -22.99
CA SER A 72 -3.70 27.56 -24.33
C SER A 72 -4.98 26.71 -24.34
N PHE A 73 -5.36 26.16 -23.20
CA PHE A 73 -6.59 25.38 -23.07
C PHE A 73 -7.73 26.15 -22.43
N LEU A 74 -7.52 27.43 -22.08
CA LEU A 74 -8.58 28.24 -21.51
C LEU A 74 -9.64 28.57 -22.62
N PRO A 75 -10.93 28.42 -22.28
CA PRO A 75 -11.98 28.78 -23.20
C PRO A 75 -11.97 30.29 -23.50
N GLU A 76 -12.11 30.63 -24.75
CA GLU A 76 -12.21 32.03 -25.20
C GLU A 76 -13.56 32.68 -24.80
N TRP A 77 -14.45 31.92 -24.20
CA TRP A 77 -15.83 32.33 -23.90
C TRP A 77 -15.89 33.01 -22.50
N GLY A 78 -16.36 34.23 -22.48
CA GLY A 78 -16.63 34.97 -21.24
C GLY A 78 -17.85 34.40 -20.52
N GLY A 79 -17.68 33.64 -19.49
CA GLY A 79 -18.80 33.04 -18.73
C GLY A 79 -18.36 31.83 -17.89
N VAL A 80 -17.09 31.52 -17.91
CA VAL A 80 -16.51 30.40 -17.13
C VAL A 80 -15.51 30.93 -16.10
N SER A 81 -15.67 30.53 -14.85
CA SER A 81 -14.67 30.83 -13.83
C SER A 81 -13.45 29.90 -13.99
N TRP A 82 -12.25 30.49 -13.94
CA TRP A 82 -11.00 29.69 -13.97
C TRP A 82 -9.86 30.35 -13.19
N VAL A 83 -8.90 29.52 -12.79
CA VAL A 83 -7.64 29.93 -12.15
C VAL A 83 -6.47 29.28 -12.90
N LEU A 84 -5.52 30.09 -13.36
CA LEU A 84 -4.26 29.65 -13.97
C LEU A 84 -3.18 29.61 -12.89
N VAL A 85 -2.69 28.41 -12.59
CA VAL A 85 -1.65 28.14 -11.58
C VAL A 85 -0.32 27.73 -12.25
N GLU A 86 0.76 27.64 -11.48
CA GLU A 86 2.05 27.14 -11.97
C GLU A 86 1.99 25.65 -12.29
N ARG A 87 1.49 24.84 -11.33
CA ARG A 87 1.27 23.40 -11.43
C ARG A 87 -0.04 23.02 -10.75
N THR A 88 -0.95 22.44 -11.50
CA THR A 88 -2.29 22.07 -10.99
C THR A 88 -2.23 21.04 -9.87
N ARG A 89 -1.26 20.12 -9.90
CA ARG A 89 -1.07 19.13 -8.84
C ARG A 89 -0.65 19.77 -7.53
N ASP A 90 0.28 20.70 -7.56
CA ASP A 90 0.77 21.37 -6.35
C ASP A 90 -0.33 22.25 -5.74
N ALA A 91 -1.09 22.94 -6.60
CA ALA A 91 -2.25 23.72 -6.20
C ALA A 91 -3.33 22.84 -5.53
N LEU A 92 -3.65 21.68 -6.13
CA LEU A 92 -4.58 20.71 -5.55
C LEU A 92 -4.13 20.27 -4.16
N ASN A 93 -2.86 19.85 -4.04
CA ASN A 93 -2.32 19.35 -2.78
C ASN A 93 -2.36 20.41 -1.68
N ALA A 94 -2.05 21.66 -2.01
CA ALA A 94 -2.06 22.76 -1.05
C ALA A 94 -3.46 23.09 -0.51
N ILE A 95 -4.49 22.98 -1.35
CA ILE A 95 -5.86 23.37 -0.94
C ILE A 95 -6.67 22.19 -0.38
N ALA A 96 -6.28 20.94 -0.62
CA ALA A 96 -7.07 19.78 -0.21
C ALA A 96 -7.36 19.78 1.30
N GLY A 97 -6.35 19.98 2.14
CA GLY A 97 -6.53 20.06 3.59
C GLY A 97 -7.51 21.15 4.00
N PRO A 98 -7.26 22.43 3.68
CA PRO A 98 -8.16 23.54 4.00
C PRO A 98 -9.59 23.39 3.45
N PHE A 99 -9.75 22.86 2.24
CA PHE A 99 -11.07 22.63 1.65
C PHE A 99 -11.91 21.65 2.47
N PHE A 100 -11.30 20.57 2.97
CA PHE A 100 -11.97 19.59 3.83
C PHE A 100 -11.95 19.94 5.33
N GLY A 101 -11.50 21.14 5.71
CA GLY A 101 -11.48 21.65 7.09
C GLY A 101 -10.36 21.05 7.95
N ASN A 102 -9.22 20.73 7.33
CA ASN A 102 -8.00 20.22 7.98
C ASN A 102 -8.28 19.06 8.95
N PRO A 103 -8.91 17.95 8.50
CA PRO A 103 -9.38 16.90 9.38
C PRO A 103 -8.23 16.22 10.16
N ALA A 104 -7.03 16.17 9.60
CA ALA A 104 -5.85 15.60 10.26
C ALA A 104 -5.50 16.30 11.57
N GLN A 105 -5.88 17.58 11.75
CA GLN A 105 -5.67 18.32 13.00
C GLN A 105 -6.55 17.84 14.15
N LYS A 106 -7.65 17.12 13.87
CA LYS A 106 -8.67 16.70 14.83
C LYS A 106 -8.51 15.27 15.32
N MET A 107 -7.47 14.57 14.87
CA MET A 107 -7.23 13.14 15.19
C MET A 107 -5.73 12.84 15.27
N ARG A 108 -5.36 11.70 15.86
CA ARG A 108 -3.97 11.21 15.81
C ARG A 108 -3.73 10.55 14.47
N VAL A 109 -2.64 10.88 13.81
CA VAL A 109 -2.29 10.35 12.50
C VAL A 109 -0.96 9.62 12.54
N PHE A 110 -0.99 8.36 12.11
CA PHE A 110 0.15 7.46 12.03
C PHE A 110 0.51 7.21 10.56
N GLY A 111 1.75 7.47 10.19
CA GLY A 111 2.27 7.19 8.85
C GLY A 111 3.24 6.02 8.86
N VAL A 112 3.03 5.02 7.99
CA VAL A 112 3.94 3.88 7.88
C VAL A 112 4.53 3.83 6.47
N THR A 113 5.85 4.00 6.37
CA THR A 113 6.59 3.90 5.10
C THR A 113 7.62 2.77 5.15
N GLY A 114 8.29 2.53 4.05
CA GLY A 114 9.32 1.50 3.86
C GLY A 114 9.24 0.86 2.48
N THR A 115 10.16 -0.02 2.16
CA THR A 115 10.08 -0.82 0.93
C THR A 115 9.05 -1.93 1.12
N ASN A 116 9.21 -2.79 2.10
CA ASN A 116 8.32 -3.91 2.42
C ASN A 116 7.72 -3.77 3.83
N GLY A 117 6.62 -4.48 4.11
CA GLY A 117 6.03 -4.57 5.46
C GLY A 117 5.03 -3.47 5.82
N LYS A 118 4.90 -2.40 5.03
CA LYS A 118 4.00 -1.26 5.29
C LYS A 118 2.57 -1.68 5.63
N THR A 119 1.93 -2.41 4.74
CA THR A 119 0.54 -2.86 4.89
C THR A 119 0.36 -3.68 6.16
N THR A 120 1.20 -4.69 6.38
CA THR A 120 1.11 -5.56 7.56
C THR A 120 1.29 -4.77 8.85
N THR A 121 2.26 -3.85 8.90
CA THR A 121 2.47 -2.97 10.04
C THR A 121 1.26 -2.06 10.29
N CYS A 122 0.62 -1.53 9.25
CA CYS A 122 -0.60 -0.73 9.38
C CYS A 122 -1.75 -1.54 9.97
N PHE A 123 -1.95 -2.78 9.53
CA PHE A 123 -3.00 -3.65 10.07
C PHE A 123 -2.73 -4.02 11.54
N PHE A 124 -1.51 -4.41 11.88
CA PHE A 124 -1.12 -4.66 13.27
C PHE A 124 -1.37 -3.42 14.14
N LEU A 125 -0.90 -2.26 13.71
CA LEU A 125 -1.08 -1.02 14.45
C LEU A 125 -2.56 -0.67 14.66
N ARG A 126 -3.39 -0.73 13.60
CA ARG A 126 -4.82 -0.50 13.72
C ARG A 126 -5.45 -1.43 14.76
N ASN A 127 -5.18 -2.73 14.67
CA ASN A 127 -5.80 -3.70 15.58
C ASN A 127 -5.30 -3.54 17.03
N ILE A 128 -4.06 -3.10 17.25
CA ILE A 128 -3.55 -2.73 18.56
C ILE A 128 -4.32 -1.52 19.13
N LEU A 129 -4.53 -0.48 18.31
CA LEU A 129 -5.29 0.71 18.71
C LEU A 129 -6.75 0.35 19.03
N GLU A 130 -7.39 -0.49 18.22
CA GLU A 130 -8.74 -0.99 18.43
C GLU A 130 -8.85 -1.83 19.74
N ALA A 131 -7.88 -2.71 20.01
CA ALA A 131 -7.81 -3.48 21.26
C ALA A 131 -7.67 -2.59 22.50
N SER A 132 -7.10 -1.38 22.35
CA SER A 132 -7.04 -0.40 23.43
C SER A 132 -8.35 0.40 23.65
N GLY A 133 -9.41 0.07 22.90
CA GLY A 133 -10.70 0.75 22.96
C GLY A 133 -10.73 2.07 22.19
N THR A 134 -9.77 2.33 21.30
CA THR A 134 -9.69 3.59 20.54
C THR A 134 -10.00 3.34 19.07
N SER A 135 -11.12 3.88 18.55
CA SER A 135 -11.53 3.71 17.16
C SER A 135 -10.45 4.21 16.18
N SER A 136 -10.18 3.41 15.15
CA SER A 136 -9.09 3.66 14.24
C SER A 136 -9.46 3.39 12.78
N GLY A 137 -9.25 4.37 11.91
CA GLY A 137 -9.35 4.22 10.46
C GLY A 137 -8.05 3.70 9.86
N LEU A 138 -8.15 3.12 8.67
CA LEU A 138 -7.03 2.52 7.94
C LEU A 138 -7.07 2.91 6.47
N LEU A 139 -5.97 3.43 5.94
CA LEU A 139 -5.80 3.73 4.52
C LEU A 139 -4.57 2.99 4.01
N THR A 140 -4.75 1.93 3.20
CA THR A 140 -3.67 1.05 2.73
C THR A 140 -3.83 0.64 1.27
N THR A 141 -2.86 -0.08 0.74
CA THR A 141 -2.87 -0.66 -0.62
C THR A 141 -4.06 -1.59 -0.88
N CYS A 142 -4.54 -2.30 0.14
CA CYS A 142 -5.52 -3.36 -0.04
C CYS A 142 -6.92 -3.03 0.51
N LEU A 143 -7.01 -2.06 1.41
CA LEU A 143 -8.26 -1.70 2.06
C LEU A 143 -8.18 -0.30 2.65
N ASN A 144 -9.21 0.52 2.43
CA ASN A 144 -9.51 1.70 3.21
C ASN A 144 -10.70 1.39 4.14
N ALA A 145 -10.45 1.36 5.45
CA ALA A 145 -11.48 1.09 6.45
C ALA A 145 -11.78 2.35 7.27
N ILE A 146 -13.04 2.80 7.23
CA ILE A 146 -13.53 4.01 7.89
C ILE A 146 -14.76 3.61 8.72
N GLY A 147 -14.54 3.20 9.98
CA GLY A 147 -15.59 2.58 10.79
C GLY A 147 -16.12 1.31 10.12
N PRO A 148 -17.43 1.21 9.84
CA PRO A 148 -18.02 0.06 9.16
C PRO A 148 -17.84 0.08 7.63
N LEU A 149 -17.32 1.17 7.06
CA LEU A 149 -17.13 1.30 5.63
C LEU A 149 -15.80 0.66 5.22
N GLU A 150 -15.86 -0.26 4.27
CA GLU A 150 -14.71 -0.84 3.60
C GLU A 150 -14.71 -0.41 2.14
N LEU A 151 -13.70 0.36 1.75
CA LEU A 151 -13.56 0.91 0.42
C LEU A 151 -12.35 0.32 -0.29
N GLU A 152 -12.46 0.12 -1.58
CA GLU A 152 -11.35 -0.31 -2.41
C GLU A 152 -10.43 0.87 -2.74
N PRO A 153 -9.14 0.81 -2.39
CA PRO A 153 -8.21 1.88 -2.70
C PRO A 153 -7.81 1.89 -4.17
N ALA A 154 -7.73 3.08 -4.77
CA ALA A 154 -7.22 3.24 -6.14
C ALA A 154 -5.68 3.18 -6.21
N ASN A 155 -5.01 3.53 -5.13
CA ASN A 155 -3.54 3.55 -4.99
C ASN A 155 -3.15 3.23 -3.55
N THR A 156 -1.91 2.80 -3.34
CA THR A 156 -1.33 2.61 -1.99
C THR A 156 -1.48 3.86 -1.12
N THR A 157 -1.18 5.01 -1.68
CA THR A 157 -1.43 6.34 -1.09
C THR A 157 -2.26 7.10 -2.11
N GLU A 158 -3.51 7.33 -1.82
CA GLU A 158 -4.46 7.95 -2.73
C GLU A 158 -4.14 9.42 -3.05
N GLU A 159 -4.90 10.04 -3.94
CA GLU A 159 -4.79 11.46 -4.23
C GLU A 159 -5.19 12.28 -2.99
N SER A 160 -4.61 13.47 -2.85
CA SER A 160 -4.79 14.31 -1.64
C SER A 160 -6.25 14.58 -1.30
N ILE A 161 -7.10 14.79 -2.30
CA ILE A 161 -8.54 15.00 -2.09
C ILE A 161 -9.23 13.77 -1.48
N ASN A 162 -8.86 12.55 -1.90
CA ASN A 162 -9.44 11.34 -1.35
C ASN A 162 -8.97 11.12 0.08
N ILE A 163 -7.67 11.32 0.35
CA ILE A 163 -7.12 11.21 1.71
C ILE A 163 -7.84 12.18 2.65
N GLN A 164 -7.97 13.45 2.28
CA GLN A 164 -8.61 14.46 3.11
C GLN A 164 -10.12 14.19 3.29
N ASP A 165 -10.81 13.70 2.28
CA ASP A 165 -12.22 13.31 2.37
C ASP A 165 -12.42 12.09 3.30
N HIS A 166 -11.55 11.09 3.21
CA HIS A 166 -11.56 9.94 4.13
C HIS A 166 -11.28 10.38 5.58
N LEU A 167 -10.28 11.25 5.80
CA LEU A 167 -9.99 11.78 7.14
C LEU A 167 -11.15 12.62 7.68
N ARG A 168 -11.81 13.43 6.84
CA ARG A 168 -13.02 14.16 7.22
C ARG A 168 -14.13 13.20 7.64
N THR A 169 -14.39 12.17 6.84
CA THR A 169 -15.39 11.15 7.15
C THR A 169 -15.07 10.44 8.48
N MET A 170 -13.79 10.11 8.72
CA MET A 170 -13.36 9.56 10.02
C MET A 170 -13.69 10.50 11.18
N VAL A 171 -13.40 11.79 11.04
CA VAL A 171 -13.71 12.80 12.08
C VAL A 171 -15.22 12.89 12.33
N GLU A 172 -16.03 12.95 11.26
CA GLU A 172 -17.51 13.00 11.35
C GLU A 172 -18.08 11.76 12.03
N MET A 173 -17.45 10.59 11.88
CA MET A 173 -17.81 9.33 12.56
C MET A 173 -17.21 9.19 13.96
N GLY A 174 -16.49 10.19 14.48
CA GLY A 174 -15.87 10.15 15.81
C GLY A 174 -14.65 9.22 15.90
N ILE A 175 -14.04 8.85 14.79
CA ILE A 175 -12.81 8.04 14.76
C ILE A 175 -11.63 8.89 15.20
N ARG A 176 -10.85 8.39 16.16
CA ARG A 176 -9.80 9.15 16.83
C ARG A 176 -8.41 8.98 16.26
N ASN A 177 -8.17 7.89 15.54
CA ASN A 177 -6.87 7.58 14.95
C ASN A 177 -7.01 7.30 13.45
N ALA A 178 -6.04 7.74 12.65
CA ALA A 178 -5.87 7.34 11.26
C ALA A 178 -4.51 6.67 11.06
N VAL A 179 -4.51 5.45 10.54
CA VAL A 179 -3.29 4.73 10.16
C VAL A 179 -3.18 4.74 8.65
N ILE A 180 -2.11 5.33 8.12
CA ILE A 180 -1.93 5.57 6.68
C ILE A 180 -0.67 4.86 6.18
N GLU A 181 -0.84 4.02 5.17
CA GLU A 181 0.26 3.44 4.42
C GLU A 181 0.82 4.48 3.44
N VAL A 182 2.09 4.85 3.64
CA VAL A 182 2.76 5.94 2.94
C VAL A 182 3.76 5.41 1.93
N SER A 183 3.43 5.51 0.65
CA SER A 183 4.30 5.13 -0.46
C SER A 183 5.28 6.24 -0.85
N SER A 184 6.42 5.88 -1.46
CA SER A 184 7.36 6.86 -2.00
C SER A 184 6.76 7.71 -3.12
N HIS A 185 5.90 7.13 -3.96
CA HIS A 185 5.14 7.85 -4.98
C HIS A 185 4.21 8.90 -4.38
N GLY A 186 3.46 8.54 -3.32
CA GLY A 186 2.56 9.47 -2.63
C GLY A 186 3.32 10.67 -2.06
N LEU A 187 4.49 10.43 -1.46
CA LEU A 187 5.35 11.49 -0.93
C LEU A 187 6.00 12.34 -2.03
N ALA A 188 6.49 11.70 -3.12
CA ALA A 188 7.09 12.41 -4.24
C ALA A 188 6.09 13.31 -4.96
N LEU A 189 4.84 12.85 -5.11
CA LEU A 189 3.75 13.58 -5.75
C LEU A 189 3.01 14.56 -4.81
N GLY A 190 3.44 14.68 -3.54
CA GLY A 190 2.84 15.61 -2.57
C GLY A 190 1.44 15.23 -2.10
N ARG A 191 0.97 13.99 -2.33
CA ARG A 191 -0.41 13.56 -2.03
C ARG A 191 -0.79 13.66 -0.54
N LEU A 192 0.20 13.73 0.34
CA LEU A 192 0.03 13.83 1.79
C LEU A 192 0.17 15.26 2.32
N GLN A 193 0.34 16.26 1.45
CA GLN A 193 0.39 17.66 1.86
C GLN A 193 -0.89 18.03 2.62
N GLY A 194 -0.74 18.73 3.75
CA GLY A 194 -1.85 19.05 4.64
C GLY A 194 -2.26 17.91 5.59
N VAL A 195 -1.58 16.76 5.55
CA VAL A 195 -1.73 15.72 6.58
C VAL A 195 -0.71 15.94 7.69
N SER A 196 -1.20 16.27 8.88
CA SER A 196 -0.37 16.47 10.07
C SER A 196 -0.14 15.15 10.79
N PHE A 197 1.03 14.53 10.55
CA PHE A 197 1.42 13.28 11.22
C PHE A 197 1.90 13.54 12.66
N ASP A 198 1.52 12.65 13.59
CA ASP A 198 2.01 12.61 14.97
C ASP A 198 3.06 11.53 15.13
N TYR A 199 2.90 10.43 14.42
CA TYR A 199 3.75 9.25 14.49
C TYR A 199 4.15 8.78 13.09
N ALA A 200 5.42 8.44 12.91
CA ALA A 200 5.93 7.93 11.63
C ALA A 200 6.82 6.70 11.85
N VAL A 201 6.68 5.71 10.99
CA VAL A 201 7.45 4.46 11.02
C VAL A 201 8.12 4.23 9.69
N ILE A 202 9.40 3.83 9.69
CA ILE A 202 10.07 3.23 8.54
C ILE A 202 10.45 1.77 8.82
N THR A 203 9.93 0.86 8.00
CA THR A 203 10.10 -0.59 8.19
C THR A 203 11.46 -1.10 7.67
N ASN A 204 11.86 -0.69 6.48
CA ASN A 204 13.12 -1.02 5.82
C ASN A 204 13.30 -0.18 4.55
N LEU A 205 14.54 -0.10 4.04
CA LEU A 205 14.82 0.66 2.82
C LEU A 205 15.84 -0.06 1.93
N ILE A 206 15.35 -0.75 0.91
CA ILE A 206 16.16 -1.37 -0.15
C ILE A 206 15.80 -0.75 -1.51
N PRO A 207 16.71 -0.75 -2.50
CA PRO A 207 16.44 -0.18 -3.83
C PRO A 207 15.20 -0.80 -4.49
N GLU A 208 14.22 0.04 -4.81
CA GLU A 208 12.99 -0.32 -5.51
C GLU A 208 12.39 0.91 -6.21
N HIS A 209 11.49 0.70 -7.18
CA HIS A 209 10.82 1.78 -7.92
C HIS A 209 11.77 2.74 -8.66
N LEU A 210 12.90 2.24 -9.16
CA LEU A 210 13.85 3.07 -9.92
C LEU A 210 13.35 3.42 -11.33
N GLU A 211 12.24 2.83 -11.77
CA GLU A 211 11.50 3.25 -12.96
C GLU A 211 10.75 4.58 -12.77
N PHE A 212 10.47 4.96 -11.52
CA PHE A 212 9.82 6.21 -11.15
C PHE A 212 10.81 7.20 -10.52
N HIS A 213 11.65 6.73 -9.60
CA HIS A 213 12.69 7.51 -8.95
C HIS A 213 13.96 7.49 -9.80
N ARG A 214 14.61 8.65 -9.96
CA ARG A 214 15.84 8.78 -10.79
C ARG A 214 16.97 7.85 -10.34
N ASN A 215 17.09 7.65 -9.03
CA ASN A 215 18.09 6.82 -8.37
C ASN A 215 17.68 6.49 -6.94
N PHE A 216 18.50 5.74 -6.22
CA PHE A 216 18.25 5.37 -4.83
C PHE A 216 18.16 6.59 -3.90
N GLU A 217 18.98 7.63 -4.14
CA GLU A 217 18.96 8.84 -3.32
C GLU A 217 17.61 9.59 -3.45
N ASP A 218 17.07 9.71 -4.65
CA ASP A 218 15.74 10.31 -4.88
C ASP A 218 14.63 9.50 -4.17
N TYR A 219 14.72 8.17 -4.20
CA TYR A 219 13.84 7.27 -3.45
C TYR A 219 13.96 7.46 -1.93
N PHE A 220 15.18 7.55 -1.42
CA PHE A 220 15.48 7.81 -0.02
C PHE A 220 14.91 9.17 0.43
N GLN A 221 15.21 10.25 -0.29
CA GLN A 221 14.73 11.59 0.01
C GLN A 221 13.21 11.69 -0.08
N SER A 222 12.59 10.97 -1.00
CA SER A 222 11.12 10.91 -1.10
C SER A 222 10.50 10.34 0.18
N LYS A 223 11.04 9.24 0.73
CA LYS A 223 10.52 8.67 2.00
C LYS A 223 10.86 9.53 3.22
N ARG A 224 12.00 10.22 3.21
CA ARG A 224 12.41 11.12 4.28
C ARG A 224 11.41 12.26 4.51
N LYS A 225 10.67 12.68 3.46
CA LYS A 225 9.61 13.71 3.58
C LYS A 225 8.59 13.38 4.66
N LEU A 226 8.22 12.11 4.88
CA LEU A 226 7.30 11.74 5.95
C LEU A 226 7.79 12.21 7.32
N PHE A 227 9.08 12.08 7.59
CA PHE A 227 9.69 12.46 8.85
C PHE A 227 9.88 13.98 8.95
N GLN A 228 10.13 14.66 7.84
CA GLN A 228 10.13 16.13 7.79
C GLN A 228 8.74 16.69 8.08
N MET A 229 7.68 16.10 7.51
CA MET A 229 6.29 16.46 7.84
C MET A 229 5.98 16.26 9.34
N LEU A 230 6.61 15.28 9.99
CA LEU A 230 6.48 15.09 11.43
C LEU A 230 7.12 16.24 12.23
N GLU A 231 8.21 16.83 11.73
CA GLU A 231 8.84 18.02 12.37
C GLU A 231 7.99 19.28 12.24
N GLU A 232 7.22 19.41 11.16
CA GLU A 232 6.40 20.59 10.86
C GLU A 232 5.09 20.66 11.70
N ASN A 233 4.72 19.57 12.38
CA ASN A 233 3.45 19.48 13.10
C ASN A 233 3.57 19.94 14.56
N PHE A 234 3.46 21.24 14.82
CA PHE A 234 3.64 21.81 16.17
C PHE A 234 2.34 22.03 16.96
N ASP A 235 1.19 22.09 16.29
CA ASP A 235 -0.06 22.59 16.89
C ASP A 235 -0.98 21.52 17.48
N LYS A 236 -0.57 20.23 17.43
CA LYS A 236 -1.38 19.13 17.97
C LYS A 236 -0.95 18.73 19.39
N PRO A 237 -1.91 18.29 20.23
CA PRO A 237 -1.62 17.92 21.63
C PRO A 237 -0.91 16.56 21.77
N TYR A 238 -0.60 15.89 20.67
CA TYR A 238 0.03 14.57 20.67
C TYR A 238 1.56 14.67 20.58
N PRO A 239 2.31 13.76 21.24
CA PRO A 239 3.75 13.70 21.06
C PRO A 239 4.09 13.32 19.62
N ARG A 240 5.23 13.79 19.13
CA ARG A 240 5.77 13.44 17.82
C ARG A 240 6.86 12.40 17.99
N MET A 241 6.70 11.26 17.35
CA MET A 241 7.64 10.14 17.48
C MET A 241 7.92 9.50 16.14
N ALA A 242 9.20 9.29 15.83
CA ALA A 242 9.67 8.50 14.72
C ALA A 242 10.12 7.11 15.19
N LEU A 243 9.76 6.07 14.45
CA LEU A 243 10.21 4.71 14.70
C LEU A 243 10.97 4.17 13.48
N PHE A 244 12.11 3.52 13.70
CA PHE A 244 12.97 3.04 12.62
C PHE A 244 13.53 1.66 12.89
N ASN A 245 13.76 0.91 11.80
CA ASN A 245 14.46 -0.35 11.87
C ASN A 245 15.96 -0.11 12.15
N ALA A 246 16.40 -0.53 13.33
CA ALA A 246 17.79 -0.37 13.77
C ALA A 246 18.77 -1.29 13.01
N ASP A 247 18.27 -2.38 12.44
CA ASP A 247 19.07 -3.32 11.66
C ASP A 247 19.30 -2.85 10.21
N ASP A 248 18.57 -1.80 9.76
CA ASP A 248 18.71 -1.22 8.43
C ASP A 248 19.50 0.09 8.50
N GLU A 249 20.69 0.09 7.90
CA GLU A 249 21.60 1.26 7.90
C GLU A 249 20.95 2.50 7.25
N ASN A 250 20.18 2.31 6.18
CA ASN A 250 19.51 3.41 5.49
C ASN A 250 18.41 4.03 6.36
N CYS A 251 17.70 3.20 7.13
CA CYS A 251 16.71 3.68 8.10
C CYS A 251 17.37 4.49 9.22
N ARG A 252 18.52 4.03 9.74
CA ARG A 252 19.30 4.79 10.74
C ARG A 252 19.76 6.14 10.18
N LYS A 253 20.36 6.15 8.98
CA LYS A 253 20.81 7.37 8.31
C LYS A 253 19.69 8.38 8.09
N MET A 254 18.50 7.89 7.70
CA MET A 254 17.34 8.74 7.41
C MET A 254 16.92 9.62 8.59
N LEU A 255 17.07 9.11 9.81
CA LEU A 255 16.61 9.80 11.03
C LEU A 255 17.73 10.53 11.81
N GLN A 256 18.99 10.44 11.39
CA GLN A 256 20.11 11.01 12.16
C GLN A 256 20.00 12.51 12.43
N SER A 257 19.44 13.28 11.50
CA SER A 257 19.39 14.75 11.56
C SER A 257 17.99 15.30 11.88
N LEU A 258 17.06 14.45 12.35
CA LEU A 258 15.69 14.89 12.66
C LEU A 258 15.58 15.33 14.13
N GLY A 259 14.89 16.43 14.36
CA GLY A 259 14.65 17.04 15.69
C GLY A 259 13.49 16.43 16.48
N VAL A 260 12.96 15.25 16.06
CA VAL A 260 11.87 14.57 16.79
C VAL A 260 12.39 13.40 17.63
N ALA A 261 11.64 13.06 18.67
CA ALA A 261 11.91 11.86 19.46
C ALA A 261 11.85 10.61 18.59
N ARG A 262 12.73 9.64 18.86
CA ARG A 262 12.85 8.44 18.03
C ARG A 262 13.13 7.19 18.85
N LEU A 263 12.64 6.04 18.38
CA LEU A 263 12.88 4.71 18.94
C LEU A 263 13.35 3.77 17.81
N GLY A 264 14.31 2.91 18.12
CA GLY A 264 14.77 1.86 17.23
C GLY A 264 14.09 0.53 17.53
N PHE A 265 13.70 -0.22 16.51
CA PHE A 265 13.31 -1.63 16.63
C PHE A 265 14.23 -2.52 15.79
N GLY A 266 14.47 -3.75 16.25
CA GLY A 266 15.37 -4.66 15.54
C GLY A 266 15.53 -6.01 16.23
N LEU A 267 16.23 -6.94 15.57
CA LEU A 267 16.54 -8.28 16.06
C LEU A 267 18.05 -8.52 16.23
N LYS A 268 18.89 -7.73 15.56
CA LYS A 268 20.34 -7.94 15.45
C LYS A 268 21.15 -6.86 16.17
N GLU A 269 20.78 -5.60 15.93
CA GLU A 269 21.41 -4.44 16.54
C GLU A 269 20.75 -4.10 17.87
N LYS A 270 21.47 -3.38 18.75
CA LYS A 270 20.88 -2.87 19.98
C LYS A 270 19.74 -1.90 19.61
N ALA A 271 18.53 -2.29 19.97
CA ALA A 271 17.31 -1.55 19.68
C ALA A 271 16.50 -1.35 20.99
N ASP A 272 15.67 -0.31 21.01
CA ASP A 272 14.75 -0.04 22.14
C ASP A 272 13.65 -1.12 22.22
N ILE A 273 13.28 -1.67 21.07
CA ILE A 273 12.24 -2.69 20.92
C ILE A 273 12.84 -3.86 20.16
N SER A 274 12.88 -5.03 20.79
CA SER A 274 13.50 -6.22 20.22
C SER A 274 12.70 -7.48 20.52
N ALA A 275 13.10 -8.60 19.91
CA ALA A 275 12.51 -9.91 20.18
C ALA A 275 13.58 -10.98 20.34
N GLU A 276 13.29 -11.97 21.19
CA GLU A 276 14.09 -13.17 21.37
C GLU A 276 13.20 -14.41 21.44
N CYS A 277 13.78 -15.60 21.48
CA CYS A 277 13.06 -16.88 21.54
C CYS A 277 12.00 -17.00 20.43
N ILE A 278 12.41 -16.67 19.19
CA ILE A 278 11.48 -16.63 18.05
C ILE A 278 11.27 -18.07 17.53
N GLU A 279 10.02 -18.49 17.48
CA GLU A 279 9.60 -19.78 16.96
C GLU A 279 8.64 -19.59 15.78
N TYR A 280 8.90 -20.27 14.68
CA TYR A 280 8.11 -20.19 13.45
C TYR A 280 7.31 -21.48 13.20
N SER A 281 6.14 -21.33 12.60
CA SER A 281 5.37 -22.40 11.97
C SER A 281 4.76 -21.88 10.67
N LEU A 282 4.05 -22.71 9.90
CA LEU A 282 3.29 -22.22 8.74
C LEU A 282 2.11 -21.28 9.11
N TYR A 283 1.72 -21.25 10.39
CA TYR A 283 0.49 -20.63 10.83
C TYR A 283 0.71 -19.39 11.68
N GLN A 284 1.79 -19.37 12.42
CA GLN A 284 2.05 -18.34 13.43
C GLN A 284 3.54 -18.20 13.72
N THR A 285 3.87 -17.07 14.31
CA THR A 285 5.17 -16.84 14.94
C THR A 285 4.97 -16.48 16.40
N SER A 286 5.72 -17.09 17.32
CA SER A 286 5.76 -16.70 18.72
C SER A 286 7.14 -16.16 19.10
N PHE A 287 7.20 -15.19 19.99
CA PHE A 287 8.45 -14.60 20.48
C PHE A 287 8.25 -13.87 21.80
N ILE A 288 9.35 -13.58 22.50
CA ILE A 288 9.37 -12.70 23.66
C ILE A 288 9.77 -11.29 23.17
N MET A 289 8.89 -10.33 23.29
CA MET A 289 9.14 -8.94 22.95
C MET A 289 9.69 -8.18 24.17
N HIS A 290 10.77 -7.43 23.98
CA HIS A 290 11.36 -6.51 24.95
C HIS A 290 11.11 -5.07 24.52
N THR A 291 10.69 -4.23 25.45
CA THR A 291 10.40 -2.81 25.22
C THR A 291 10.79 -1.98 26.45
N PRO A 292 10.93 -0.66 26.33
CA PRO A 292 11.11 0.24 27.49
C PRO A 292 9.96 0.18 28.52
N TRP A 293 8.80 -0.33 28.12
CA TRP A 293 7.60 -0.46 28.98
C TRP A 293 7.45 -1.85 29.62
N GLY A 294 8.37 -2.79 29.34
CA GLY A 294 8.35 -4.15 29.85
C GLY A 294 8.57 -5.21 28.78
N ARG A 295 8.42 -6.47 29.20
CA ARG A 295 8.53 -7.61 28.29
C ARG A 295 7.26 -8.44 28.30
N MET A 296 6.95 -9.10 27.16
CA MET A 296 5.82 -9.99 27.06
C MET A 296 6.03 -11.09 26.01
N LYS A 297 5.35 -12.21 26.16
CA LYS A 297 5.21 -13.19 25.09
C LYS A 297 4.18 -12.71 24.09
N VAL A 298 4.51 -12.75 22.81
CA VAL A 298 3.67 -12.36 21.68
C VAL A 298 3.45 -13.54 20.77
N VAL A 299 2.23 -13.69 20.26
CA VAL A 299 1.87 -14.61 19.17
C VAL A 299 1.23 -13.80 18.05
N ILE A 300 1.71 -13.99 16.84
CA ILE A 300 1.11 -13.40 15.63
C ILE A 300 0.71 -14.50 14.66
N ASN A 301 -0.42 -14.34 13.96
CA ASN A 301 -0.95 -15.32 12.99
C ASN A 301 -0.31 -15.19 11.60
N PHE A 302 0.89 -14.66 11.54
CA PHE A 302 1.67 -14.45 10.32
C PHE A 302 3.07 -15.00 10.54
N PRO A 303 3.49 -16.00 9.72
CA PRO A 303 4.80 -16.60 9.87
C PRO A 303 5.92 -15.72 9.30
N GLY A 304 7.13 -15.98 9.78
CA GLY A 304 8.37 -15.45 9.24
C GLY A 304 8.95 -14.22 9.94
N GLU A 305 10.28 -14.14 9.91
CA GLU A 305 11.07 -13.08 10.56
C GLU A 305 10.61 -11.67 10.20
N HIS A 306 10.25 -11.45 8.93
CA HIS A 306 9.78 -10.14 8.46
C HIS A 306 8.48 -9.69 9.17
N ASN A 307 7.63 -10.62 9.61
CA ASN A 307 6.43 -10.30 10.38
C ASN A 307 6.73 -10.01 11.85
N VAL A 308 7.82 -10.55 12.39
CA VAL A 308 8.34 -10.10 13.70
C VAL A 308 8.75 -8.63 13.63
N TYR A 309 9.53 -8.22 12.61
CA TYR A 309 9.86 -6.81 12.40
C TYR A 309 8.62 -5.93 12.27
N ASN A 310 7.61 -6.36 11.50
CA ASN A 310 6.35 -5.63 11.33
C ASN A 310 5.59 -5.48 12.66
N ALA A 311 5.58 -6.54 13.49
CA ALA A 311 4.97 -6.54 14.81
C ALA A 311 5.72 -5.62 15.79
N LEU A 312 7.07 -5.66 15.81
CA LEU A 312 7.88 -4.76 16.64
C LEU A 312 7.65 -3.30 16.25
N ALA A 313 7.60 -3.00 14.94
CA ALA A 313 7.32 -1.66 14.43
C ALA A 313 5.94 -1.14 14.88
N ALA A 314 4.89 -1.95 14.72
CA ALA A 314 3.53 -1.60 15.14
C ALA A 314 3.42 -1.45 16.65
N SER A 315 4.04 -2.36 17.41
CA SER A 315 4.04 -2.36 18.88
C SER A 315 4.73 -1.12 19.43
N GLY A 316 5.92 -0.82 18.92
CA GLY A 316 6.69 0.31 19.42
C GLY A 316 6.00 1.63 19.24
N ILE A 317 5.40 1.87 18.08
CA ILE A 317 4.70 3.12 17.83
C ILE A 317 3.39 3.21 18.62
N ALA A 318 2.70 2.08 18.85
CA ALA A 318 1.50 2.03 19.67
C ALA A 318 1.81 2.31 21.16
N LEU A 319 2.89 1.70 21.69
CA LEU A 319 3.38 1.96 23.05
C LEU A 319 3.78 3.43 23.24
N ALA A 320 4.49 4.01 22.27
CA ALA A 320 4.84 5.43 22.28
C ALA A 320 3.60 6.35 22.23
N ALA A 321 2.50 5.88 21.63
CA ALA A 321 1.21 6.56 21.63
C ALA A 321 0.38 6.33 22.91
N GLY A 322 0.94 5.61 23.91
CA GLY A 322 0.32 5.38 25.21
C GLY A 322 -0.60 4.15 25.28
N VAL A 323 -0.52 3.23 24.33
CA VAL A 323 -1.27 1.97 24.42
C VAL A 323 -0.63 1.07 25.47
N PRO A 324 -1.39 0.47 26.39
CA PRO A 324 -0.87 -0.48 27.38
C PRO A 324 -0.26 -1.72 26.75
N LEU A 325 0.81 -2.25 27.35
CA LEU A 325 1.57 -3.40 26.79
C LEU A 325 0.70 -4.65 26.56
N GLU A 326 -0.22 -4.96 27.47
CA GLU A 326 -1.17 -6.08 27.34
C GLU A 326 -2.10 -5.91 26.15
N LYS A 327 -2.52 -4.69 25.83
CA LYS A 327 -3.36 -4.38 24.68
C LYS A 327 -2.62 -4.49 23.35
N VAL A 328 -1.31 -4.26 23.36
CA VAL A 328 -0.45 -4.52 22.21
C VAL A 328 -0.46 -6.00 21.86
N GLY A 329 -0.27 -6.90 22.83
CA GLY A 329 -0.33 -8.33 22.61
C GLY A 329 -1.69 -8.80 22.10
N GLU A 330 -2.77 -8.34 22.74
CA GLU A 330 -4.14 -8.65 22.32
C GLU A 330 -4.41 -8.21 20.86
N GLY A 331 -4.01 -7.01 20.49
CA GLY A 331 -4.22 -6.49 19.13
C GLY A 331 -3.42 -7.26 18.06
N LEU A 332 -2.19 -7.66 18.37
CA LEU A 332 -1.38 -8.48 17.48
C LEU A 332 -1.99 -9.88 17.28
N GLU A 333 -2.39 -10.56 18.35
CA GLU A 333 -2.99 -11.90 18.31
C GLU A 333 -4.37 -11.89 17.62
N ASN A 334 -5.15 -10.83 17.80
CA ASN A 334 -6.44 -10.63 17.13
C ASN A 334 -6.32 -10.31 15.63
N THR A 335 -5.12 -10.00 15.14
CA THR A 335 -4.91 -9.81 13.70
C THR A 335 -4.82 -11.16 13.01
N ARG A 336 -5.95 -11.67 12.52
CA ARG A 336 -6.06 -13.01 11.92
C ARG A 336 -5.92 -13.02 10.41
N LYS A 337 -6.26 -11.91 9.75
CA LYS A 337 -6.30 -11.81 8.29
C LYS A 337 -5.88 -10.43 7.83
N ILE A 338 -5.02 -10.41 6.82
CA ILE A 338 -4.66 -9.23 6.04
C ILE A 338 -4.83 -9.61 4.57
N PRO A 339 -5.69 -8.94 3.80
CA PRO A 339 -5.92 -9.32 2.41
C PRO A 339 -4.63 -9.44 1.61
N GLY A 340 -4.42 -10.60 1.00
CA GLY A 340 -3.25 -10.89 0.17
C GLY A 340 -1.89 -10.86 0.88
N ARG A 341 -1.86 -11.05 2.19
CA ARG A 341 -0.63 -11.21 2.98
C ARG A 341 -0.72 -12.51 3.77
N TRP A 342 -0.06 -13.56 3.29
CA TRP A 342 -0.17 -14.91 3.87
C TRP A 342 -1.62 -15.32 4.12
N GLU A 343 -2.50 -14.96 3.19
CA GLU A 343 -3.93 -15.16 3.32
C GLU A 343 -4.29 -16.61 3.00
N ARG A 344 -4.82 -17.32 3.99
CA ARG A 344 -5.13 -18.75 3.86
C ARG A 344 -6.52 -18.96 3.31
N VAL A 345 -6.67 -19.89 2.37
CA VAL A 345 -7.97 -20.30 1.81
C VAL A 345 -8.41 -21.61 2.48
N GLU A 346 -9.43 -21.54 3.32
CA GLU A 346 -10.00 -22.70 3.98
C GLU A 346 -10.63 -23.66 2.96
N ASN A 347 -10.37 -24.98 3.15
CA ASN A 347 -10.89 -26.02 2.28
C ASN A 347 -10.98 -27.38 3.00
N LYS A 348 -11.77 -28.31 2.44
CA LYS A 348 -11.95 -29.68 2.95
C LYS A 348 -10.96 -30.68 2.38
N LYS A 349 -10.20 -30.33 1.34
CA LYS A 349 -9.20 -31.22 0.69
C LYS A 349 -7.99 -31.53 1.59
N GLY A 350 -7.78 -30.72 2.65
CA GLY A 350 -6.61 -30.83 3.51
C GLY A 350 -5.33 -30.37 2.84
N VAL A 351 -5.43 -29.50 1.86
CA VAL A 351 -4.33 -28.78 1.18
C VAL A 351 -4.18 -27.42 1.86
N GLU A 352 -2.95 -27.02 2.18
CA GLU A 352 -2.71 -25.66 2.63
C GLU A 352 -2.63 -24.73 1.42
N ILE A 353 -3.54 -23.73 1.32
CA ILE A 353 -3.57 -22.79 0.20
C ILE A 353 -3.30 -21.40 0.74
N ILE A 354 -2.23 -20.76 0.27
CA ILE A 354 -1.75 -19.47 0.74
C ILE A 354 -1.70 -18.48 -0.43
N VAL A 355 -2.33 -17.32 -0.26
CA VAL A 355 -2.27 -16.19 -1.21
C VAL A 355 -1.38 -15.10 -0.63
N ASP A 356 -0.38 -14.65 -1.41
CA ASP A 356 0.57 -13.64 -0.96
C ASP A 356 0.96 -12.65 -2.08
N PHE A 357 1.32 -11.43 -1.67
CA PHE A 357 1.77 -10.37 -2.57
C PHE A 357 3.25 -10.46 -2.93
N ALA A 358 3.93 -11.55 -2.68
CA ALA A 358 5.33 -11.75 -3.04
C ALA A 358 5.50 -11.66 -4.57
N HIS A 359 5.83 -10.47 -5.08
CA HIS A 359 5.91 -10.11 -6.50
C HIS A 359 7.33 -9.77 -6.98
N ASN A 360 8.32 -10.01 -6.14
CA ASN A 360 9.74 -9.88 -6.45
C ASN A 360 10.52 -11.08 -5.90
N TRP A 361 11.74 -11.29 -6.40
CA TRP A 361 12.52 -12.47 -6.07
C TRP A 361 12.88 -12.59 -4.57
N HIS A 362 13.13 -11.48 -3.88
CA HIS A 362 13.39 -11.47 -2.44
C HIS A 362 12.15 -11.89 -1.62
N GLY A 363 10.98 -11.35 -1.97
CA GLY A 363 9.71 -11.72 -1.32
C GLY A 363 9.39 -13.20 -1.53
N LEU A 364 9.54 -13.68 -2.77
CA LEU A 364 9.37 -15.10 -3.12
C LEU A 364 10.36 -15.98 -2.35
N GLN A 365 11.64 -15.61 -2.29
CA GLN A 365 12.64 -16.39 -1.55
C GLN A 365 12.28 -16.53 -0.07
N LYS A 366 11.90 -15.44 0.59
CA LYS A 366 11.50 -15.47 2.01
C LYS A 366 10.27 -16.32 2.25
N ALA A 367 9.24 -16.18 1.42
CA ALA A 367 8.02 -16.96 1.57
C ALA A 367 8.24 -18.45 1.29
N LEU A 368 8.89 -18.77 0.16
CA LEU A 368 9.07 -20.16 -0.27
C LEU A 368 10.06 -20.93 0.61
N SER A 369 11.14 -20.29 1.10
CA SER A 369 12.06 -20.93 2.05
C SER A 369 11.34 -21.30 3.34
N LEU A 370 10.53 -20.40 3.89
CA LEU A 370 9.74 -20.65 5.10
C LEU A 370 8.72 -21.79 4.87
N ILE A 371 8.00 -21.78 3.75
CA ILE A 371 7.07 -22.86 3.42
C ILE A 371 7.85 -24.18 3.31
N ARG A 372 8.99 -24.19 2.63
CA ARG A 372 9.77 -25.42 2.41
C ARG A 372 10.31 -26.02 3.69
N GLU A 373 10.70 -25.19 4.64
CA GLU A 373 11.18 -25.62 5.96
C GLU A 373 10.10 -26.35 6.78
N HIS A 374 8.84 -25.92 6.65
CA HIS A 374 7.73 -26.40 7.49
C HIS A 374 6.74 -27.31 6.75
N ALA A 375 6.72 -27.31 5.41
CA ALA A 375 5.82 -28.14 4.61
C ALA A 375 6.31 -29.61 4.59
N LYS A 376 5.40 -30.52 4.93
CA LYS A 376 5.64 -31.98 4.87
C LYS A 376 5.40 -32.58 3.48
N GLY A 377 4.47 -31.99 2.73
CA GLY A 377 4.10 -32.41 1.38
C GLY A 377 4.82 -31.62 0.29
N LYS A 378 4.30 -31.69 -0.94
CA LYS A 378 4.80 -30.94 -2.07
C LYS A 378 4.48 -29.46 -1.92
N LEU A 379 5.37 -28.62 -2.44
CA LEU A 379 5.13 -27.21 -2.65
C LEU A 379 4.83 -26.93 -4.12
N ILE A 380 3.62 -26.46 -4.38
CA ILE A 380 3.12 -26.09 -5.71
C ILE A 380 2.97 -24.60 -5.75
N THR A 381 3.72 -23.91 -6.61
CA THR A 381 3.71 -22.44 -6.67
C THR A 381 3.13 -21.95 -7.98
N VAL A 382 2.09 -21.11 -7.90
CA VAL A 382 1.56 -20.32 -9.03
C VAL A 382 2.15 -18.92 -8.93
N PHE A 383 2.80 -18.45 -10.00
CA PHE A 383 3.38 -17.13 -10.04
C PHE A 383 3.36 -16.53 -11.45
N GLY A 384 3.53 -15.23 -11.54
CA GLY A 384 3.68 -14.48 -12.78
C GLY A 384 4.53 -13.23 -12.57
N CYS A 385 4.88 -12.57 -13.67
CA CYS A 385 5.66 -11.34 -13.67
C CYS A 385 4.86 -10.19 -14.28
N GLY A 386 4.90 -9.01 -13.64
CA GLY A 386 4.26 -7.82 -14.18
C GLY A 386 4.97 -7.30 -15.44
N GLY A 387 4.18 -6.88 -16.43
CA GLY A 387 4.67 -6.12 -17.59
C GLY A 387 5.00 -4.67 -17.23
N GLU A 388 5.77 -3.98 -18.09
CA GLU A 388 6.22 -2.60 -17.89
C GLU A 388 6.95 -2.42 -16.56
N ARG A 389 7.70 -3.44 -16.15
CA ARG A 389 8.54 -3.50 -14.96
C ARG A 389 9.93 -4.00 -15.34
N ASP A 390 10.86 -3.96 -14.39
CA ASP A 390 12.23 -4.43 -14.59
C ASP A 390 12.27 -5.89 -15.07
N ARG A 391 12.64 -6.09 -16.34
CA ARG A 391 12.70 -7.40 -16.99
C ARG A 391 13.78 -8.30 -16.40
N ALA A 392 14.89 -7.73 -15.91
CA ALA A 392 16.01 -8.49 -15.36
C ALA A 392 15.61 -9.29 -14.10
N LYS A 393 14.54 -8.89 -13.42
CA LYS A 393 14.03 -9.62 -12.23
C LYS A 393 13.26 -10.89 -12.60
N ARG A 394 12.72 -11.01 -13.82
CA ARG A 394 11.83 -12.11 -14.19
C ARG A 394 12.52 -13.48 -14.15
N PRO A 395 13.71 -13.67 -14.76
CA PRO A 395 14.44 -14.93 -14.64
C PRO A 395 14.83 -15.25 -13.18
N LEU A 396 15.18 -14.23 -12.37
CA LEU A 396 15.51 -14.43 -10.96
C LEU A 396 14.29 -14.95 -10.16
N MET A 397 13.10 -14.43 -10.45
CA MET A 397 11.86 -14.95 -9.85
C MET A 397 11.63 -16.41 -10.23
N GLY A 398 11.79 -16.76 -11.52
CA GLY A 398 11.70 -18.14 -12.00
C GLY A 398 12.68 -19.08 -11.30
N LYS A 399 13.95 -18.68 -11.16
CA LYS A 399 14.98 -19.44 -10.43
C LYS A 399 14.57 -19.73 -8.99
N VAL A 400 14.18 -18.70 -8.25
CA VAL A 400 13.78 -18.80 -6.85
C VAL A 400 12.57 -19.74 -6.71
N VAL A 401 11.53 -19.60 -7.53
CA VAL A 401 10.37 -20.48 -7.49
C VAL A 401 10.77 -21.94 -7.74
N ALA A 402 11.56 -22.20 -8.77
CA ALA A 402 12.00 -23.55 -9.08
C ALA A 402 12.94 -24.14 -8.03
N GLN A 403 13.74 -23.33 -7.36
CA GLN A 403 14.65 -23.77 -6.30
C GLN A 403 13.90 -24.37 -5.11
N TYR A 404 12.76 -23.81 -4.72
CA TYR A 404 12.03 -24.20 -3.52
C TYR A 404 10.80 -25.09 -3.81
N SER A 405 10.20 -25.00 -4.99
CA SER A 405 8.97 -25.72 -5.33
C SER A 405 9.23 -27.08 -5.97
N ASP A 406 8.28 -28.00 -5.78
CA ASP A 406 8.22 -29.28 -6.48
C ASP A 406 7.48 -29.14 -7.82
N VAL A 407 6.49 -28.22 -7.86
CA VAL A 407 5.72 -27.89 -9.06
C VAL A 407 5.64 -26.38 -9.23
N CYS A 408 6.01 -25.88 -10.40
CA CYS A 408 5.90 -24.49 -10.79
C CYS A 408 4.79 -24.30 -11.83
N VAL A 409 3.84 -23.42 -11.60
CA VAL A 409 2.83 -23.03 -12.57
C VAL A 409 3.07 -21.56 -12.93
N ILE A 410 3.58 -21.32 -14.15
CA ILE A 410 3.94 -19.99 -14.63
C ILE A 410 2.74 -19.44 -15.38
N SER A 411 2.26 -18.26 -14.97
CA SER A 411 1.06 -17.64 -15.50
C SER A 411 1.27 -16.14 -15.73
N THR A 412 0.24 -15.47 -16.24
CA THR A 412 0.25 -14.00 -16.30
C THR A 412 -0.02 -13.42 -14.92
N ASP A 413 0.61 -12.27 -14.65
CA ASP A 413 0.24 -11.36 -13.54
C ASP A 413 -0.57 -10.19 -14.15
N ASN A 414 0.00 -8.99 -14.21
CA ASN A 414 -0.52 -7.84 -14.95
C ASN A 414 0.40 -7.55 -16.13
N PRO A 415 0.19 -8.15 -17.32
CA PRO A 415 1.06 -7.93 -18.47
C PRO A 415 1.01 -6.49 -18.99
N ARG A 416 -0.03 -5.72 -18.65
CA ARG A 416 -0.28 -4.36 -19.14
C ARG A 416 -0.24 -4.29 -20.65
N ASN A 417 0.67 -3.51 -21.26
CA ASN A 417 0.81 -3.42 -22.72
C ASN A 417 1.87 -4.37 -23.30
N GLU A 418 2.57 -5.14 -22.46
CA GLU A 418 3.47 -6.18 -22.96
C GLU A 418 2.72 -7.44 -23.39
N ASP A 419 3.31 -8.21 -24.31
CA ASP A 419 2.80 -9.53 -24.63
C ASP A 419 2.84 -10.43 -23.38
N PRO A 420 1.69 -10.99 -22.95
CA PRO A 420 1.63 -11.90 -21.82
C PRO A 420 2.61 -13.08 -21.93
N MET A 421 2.80 -13.62 -23.13
CA MET A 421 3.73 -14.73 -23.37
C MET A 421 5.18 -14.31 -23.19
N GLN A 422 5.55 -13.07 -23.49
CA GLN A 422 6.91 -12.58 -23.27
C GLN A 422 7.24 -12.52 -21.76
N THR A 423 6.31 -12.05 -20.92
CA THR A 423 6.52 -12.02 -19.47
C THR A 423 6.69 -13.41 -18.88
N ILE A 424 5.96 -14.40 -19.41
CA ILE A 424 6.05 -15.81 -19.04
C ILE A 424 7.39 -16.40 -19.49
N GLN A 425 7.82 -16.16 -20.75
CA GLN A 425 9.07 -16.70 -21.28
C GLN A 425 10.29 -16.19 -20.51
N ASP A 426 10.32 -14.90 -20.19
CA ASP A 426 11.40 -14.30 -19.37
C ASP A 426 11.53 -15.01 -18.01
N ALA A 427 10.42 -15.35 -17.35
CA ALA A 427 10.42 -16.08 -16.08
C ALA A 427 10.77 -17.58 -16.27
N LEU A 428 10.31 -18.19 -17.37
CA LEU A 428 10.55 -19.60 -17.69
C LEU A 428 12.03 -19.90 -17.90
N GLU A 429 12.84 -18.95 -18.39
CA GLU A 429 14.29 -19.12 -18.52
C GLU A 429 14.91 -19.51 -17.16
N GLY A 430 14.55 -18.79 -16.10
CA GLY A 430 15.04 -19.10 -14.76
C GLY A 430 14.53 -20.43 -14.22
N VAL A 431 13.29 -20.81 -14.52
CA VAL A 431 12.74 -22.12 -14.13
C VAL A 431 13.48 -23.26 -14.83
N LYS A 432 13.73 -23.14 -16.14
CA LYS A 432 14.45 -24.16 -16.93
C LYS A 432 15.90 -24.36 -16.46
N GLU A 433 16.57 -23.29 -16.08
CA GLU A 433 17.94 -23.37 -15.54
C GLU A 433 18.02 -24.28 -14.30
N ILE A 434 17.05 -24.14 -13.37
CA ILE A 434 17.00 -24.98 -12.16
C ILE A 434 16.47 -26.37 -12.48
N ALA A 435 15.47 -26.51 -13.36
CA ALA A 435 14.92 -27.81 -13.77
C ALA A 435 15.95 -28.71 -14.48
N GLY A 436 16.98 -28.13 -15.07
CA GLY A 436 18.14 -28.87 -15.61
C GLY A 436 19.06 -29.47 -14.52
N GLN A 437 18.96 -28.99 -13.28
CA GLN A 437 19.80 -29.40 -12.16
C GLN A 437 19.06 -30.17 -11.05
N LYS A 438 17.74 -29.96 -10.94
CA LYS A 438 16.86 -30.56 -9.94
C LYS A 438 15.56 -31.04 -10.61
N ALA A 439 14.99 -32.14 -10.12
CA ALA A 439 13.69 -32.62 -10.59
C ALA A 439 12.54 -31.66 -10.17
N VAL A 440 12.22 -30.71 -11.04
CA VAL A 440 11.12 -29.76 -10.84
C VAL A 440 10.14 -29.93 -11.99
N LYS A 441 8.87 -30.16 -11.67
CA LYS A 441 7.79 -30.16 -12.65
C LYS A 441 7.34 -28.72 -12.91
N TYR A 442 7.15 -28.36 -14.17
CA TYR A 442 6.62 -27.02 -14.47
C TYR A 442 5.56 -27.04 -15.56
N TYR A 443 4.66 -26.06 -15.50
CA TYR A 443 3.58 -25.83 -16.45
C TYR A 443 3.57 -24.35 -16.85
N VAL A 444 3.29 -24.09 -18.12
CA VAL A 444 3.00 -22.75 -18.64
C VAL A 444 1.50 -22.68 -18.90
N VAL A 445 0.80 -21.88 -18.10
CA VAL A 445 -0.66 -21.71 -18.18
C VAL A 445 -0.95 -20.21 -18.16
N PRO A 446 -1.10 -19.56 -19.33
CA PRO A 446 -1.25 -18.11 -19.42
C PRO A 446 -2.46 -17.55 -18.66
N ASP A 447 -3.61 -18.23 -18.72
CA ASP A 447 -4.80 -17.86 -17.96
C ASP A 447 -4.59 -18.12 -16.46
N ARG A 448 -4.72 -17.07 -15.63
CA ARG A 448 -4.44 -17.16 -14.20
C ARG A 448 -5.43 -18.04 -13.45
N ARG A 449 -6.71 -18.02 -13.85
CA ARG A 449 -7.73 -18.89 -13.26
C ARG A 449 -7.42 -20.36 -13.54
N GLU A 450 -7.07 -20.68 -14.79
CA GLU A 450 -6.68 -22.04 -15.17
C GLU A 450 -5.35 -22.47 -14.56
N ALA A 451 -4.42 -21.53 -14.31
CA ALA A 451 -3.19 -21.81 -13.58
C ALA A 451 -3.48 -22.22 -12.13
N ILE A 452 -4.38 -21.52 -11.46
CA ILE A 452 -4.83 -21.86 -10.09
C ILE A 452 -5.55 -23.22 -10.12
N ARG A 453 -6.46 -23.45 -11.07
CA ARG A 453 -7.13 -24.74 -11.27
C ARG A 453 -6.12 -25.88 -11.45
N LYS A 454 -5.10 -25.66 -12.26
CA LYS A 454 -4.03 -26.64 -12.50
C LYS A 454 -3.28 -26.97 -11.20
N ALA A 455 -2.91 -25.95 -10.43
CA ALA A 455 -2.22 -26.12 -9.15
C ALA A 455 -3.08 -26.91 -8.13
N LEU A 456 -4.38 -26.59 -8.02
CA LEU A 456 -5.31 -27.29 -7.13
C LEU A 456 -5.57 -28.74 -7.53
N LYS A 457 -5.50 -29.07 -8.84
CA LYS A 457 -5.59 -30.46 -9.34
C LYS A 457 -4.31 -31.26 -9.13
N GLU A 458 -3.14 -30.64 -9.12
CA GLU A 458 -1.86 -31.28 -8.83
C GLU A 458 -1.69 -31.56 -7.32
N ALA A 459 -2.37 -30.80 -6.45
CA ALA A 459 -2.24 -30.87 -5.02
C ALA A 459 -2.99 -32.07 -4.40
N GLN A 460 -2.35 -32.72 -3.43
CA GLN A 460 -2.91 -33.78 -2.61
C GLN A 460 -2.94 -33.35 -1.14
N ARG A 461 -3.68 -34.09 -0.32
CA ARG A 461 -3.75 -33.83 1.11
C ARG A 461 -2.35 -33.75 1.74
N GLY A 462 -2.08 -32.65 2.47
CA GLY A 462 -0.80 -32.34 3.09
C GLY A 462 0.14 -31.52 2.22
N ASP A 463 -0.19 -31.27 0.94
CA ASP A 463 0.58 -30.37 0.07
C ASP A 463 0.26 -28.90 0.37
N VAL A 464 1.15 -28.02 -0.10
CA VAL A 464 1.00 -26.58 -0.02
C VAL A 464 0.87 -26.00 -1.44
N VAL A 465 -0.18 -25.21 -1.68
CA VAL A 465 -0.35 -24.40 -2.89
C VAL A 465 -0.10 -22.95 -2.52
N PHE A 466 0.92 -22.34 -3.14
CA PHE A 466 1.29 -20.96 -2.92
C PHE A 466 0.94 -20.11 -4.16
N LEU A 467 -0.01 -19.19 -3.99
CA LEU A 467 -0.47 -18.26 -5.03
C LEU A 467 0.23 -16.92 -4.84
N ALA A 468 1.28 -16.66 -5.62
CA ALA A 468 2.18 -15.54 -5.44
C ALA A 468 1.97 -14.43 -6.47
N GLY A 469 2.20 -13.18 -6.03
CA GLY A 469 2.31 -11.99 -6.88
C GLY A 469 1.12 -11.05 -6.74
N LYS A 470 -0.09 -11.53 -6.97
CA LYS A 470 -1.29 -10.67 -6.98
C LYS A 470 -1.78 -10.25 -5.61
N GLY A 471 -1.63 -11.12 -4.60
CA GLY A 471 -2.06 -10.79 -3.24
C GLY A 471 -3.50 -10.24 -3.16
N PRO A 472 -3.69 -8.96 -2.73
CA PRO A 472 -5.01 -8.37 -2.53
C PRO A 472 -5.64 -7.83 -3.83
N GLU A 473 -4.94 -7.83 -4.96
CA GLU A 473 -5.43 -7.25 -6.20
C GLU A 473 -6.74 -7.89 -6.65
N ARG A 474 -7.69 -7.06 -7.07
CA ARG A 474 -9.03 -7.48 -7.53
C ARG A 474 -9.18 -7.46 -9.04
N PHE A 475 -8.16 -7.04 -9.75
CA PHE A 475 -8.16 -6.93 -11.21
C PHE A 475 -6.86 -7.46 -11.81
N GLN A 476 -6.96 -7.93 -13.04
CA GLN A 476 -5.83 -8.17 -13.92
C GLN A 476 -5.83 -7.13 -15.02
N ILE A 477 -4.68 -6.51 -15.29
CA ILE A 477 -4.54 -5.44 -16.29
C ILE A 477 -3.90 -6.04 -17.54
N VAL A 478 -4.65 -6.04 -18.66
CA VAL A 478 -4.22 -6.53 -19.97
C VAL A 478 -4.59 -5.49 -21.04
N ALA A 479 -3.63 -5.04 -21.84
CA ALA A 479 -3.83 -4.05 -22.91
C ALA A 479 -4.64 -2.81 -22.43
N ASN A 480 -4.24 -2.22 -21.30
CA ASN A 480 -4.90 -1.08 -20.64
C ASN A 480 -6.37 -1.30 -20.22
N ARG A 481 -6.83 -2.56 -20.21
CA ARG A 481 -8.16 -2.94 -19.70
C ARG A 481 -8.01 -3.70 -18.40
N SER A 482 -8.92 -3.42 -17.46
CA SER A 482 -8.97 -4.12 -16.16
C SER A 482 -10.04 -5.20 -16.21
N PHE A 483 -9.66 -6.44 -15.91
CA PHE A 483 -10.54 -7.59 -15.83
C PHE A 483 -10.66 -8.03 -14.37
N PRO A 484 -11.87 -8.29 -13.85
CA PRO A 484 -12.04 -8.78 -12.48
C PRO A 484 -11.25 -10.08 -12.27
N HIS A 485 -10.38 -10.08 -11.26
CA HIS A 485 -9.62 -11.26 -10.84
C HIS A 485 -9.08 -11.06 -9.42
N ASN A 486 -9.29 -12.05 -8.57
CA ASN A 486 -8.67 -12.10 -7.24
C ASN A 486 -8.31 -13.54 -6.91
N ASP A 487 -7.03 -13.82 -6.65
CA ASP A 487 -6.53 -15.18 -6.44
C ASP A 487 -7.24 -15.92 -5.29
N TYR A 488 -7.57 -15.22 -4.18
CA TYR A 488 -8.30 -15.79 -3.05
C TYR A 488 -9.71 -16.23 -3.44
N GLN A 489 -10.46 -15.35 -4.12
CA GLN A 489 -11.82 -15.65 -4.56
C GLN A 489 -11.84 -16.76 -5.61
N VAL A 490 -10.94 -16.70 -6.58
CA VAL A 490 -10.80 -17.72 -7.61
C VAL A 490 -10.50 -19.08 -6.99
N ALA A 491 -9.55 -19.17 -6.07
CA ALA A 491 -9.24 -20.43 -5.38
C ALA A 491 -10.47 -20.98 -4.64
N LYS A 492 -11.21 -20.10 -3.95
CA LYS A 492 -12.43 -20.48 -3.21
C LYS A 492 -13.56 -20.96 -4.13
N GLU A 493 -13.75 -20.33 -5.27
CA GLU A 493 -14.73 -20.74 -6.29
C GLU A 493 -14.37 -22.11 -6.88
N LEU A 494 -13.10 -22.31 -7.29
CA LEU A 494 -12.64 -23.56 -7.87
C LEU A 494 -12.74 -24.74 -6.90
N LEU A 495 -12.52 -24.51 -5.61
CA LEU A 495 -12.70 -25.53 -4.59
C LEU A 495 -14.16 -25.97 -4.44
N ARG A 496 -15.12 -25.05 -4.63
CA ARG A 496 -16.56 -25.36 -4.62
C ARG A 496 -16.99 -26.11 -5.87
N GLU A 497 -16.50 -25.70 -7.05
CA GLU A 497 -16.77 -26.41 -8.32
C GLU A 497 -16.31 -27.89 -8.30
N ASP A 498 -15.30 -28.21 -7.48
CA ASP A 498 -14.80 -29.59 -7.33
C ASP A 498 -15.58 -30.39 -6.26
N GLU A 499 -16.44 -29.72 -5.44
CA GLU A 499 -17.30 -30.39 -4.43
C GLU A 499 -18.70 -30.74 -4.99
N ASP A 500 -19.16 -30.05 -6.06
CA ASP A 500 -20.42 -30.28 -6.78
C ASP A 500 -20.22 -31.35 -7.88
#